data_d89836bfeec7e895162510a6c1c62a1f
#
_entry.id   d89836bfeec7e895162510a6c1c62a1f
#
_cell.length_a   1.000
_cell.length_b   1.000
_cell.length_c   1.000
_cell.angle_alpha   90.00
_cell.angle_beta   90.00
_cell.angle_gamma   90.00
#
_symmetry.space_group_name_H-M   'P 1'
#
loop_
_entity.id
_entity.type
_entity.pdbx_description
1 polymer ?
#
loop_
_entity_poly.entity_id
_entity_poly.type
_entity_poly.pdbx_seq_one_letter_code
_entity_poly.pdbx_strand_id
1 'polypeptide(L)'
;MKITFLTVFPDLVKHVSEAAKTIDPSHDLLELHFFNSTTRPTPEELEALTRAIHDSDIVVLDAMGGDPQWIRATRLTLDDFDGAVLSWGAEFIDKVRLGSFSMATARNAIEKTDSHADMKHMPPDMKSMLGNTGAQKSIKGILNSAKKMIPIITEMGSSTDSGGEISGINRVHATVKGMRTAPKFMADAKRFSALGKAFHSMREPQADFFLRHLLHFDGGHPEVVVPTPPEALAPASVGAPWPSRHFPTVEKYRQECDAPHGRPTVVLLYSGLTYPYDSNDVVRALMDSLRKDCWVVPISIVAAGGESLEALRTLLSEAAPKLIISMQGFRIGGGPMGGDVDSSTAMLKSINAPIMHPLILSRYTEKQWNESRHGLGQSEAMVMLMLPEMDGCLAEIPIAAMTEPAQNTTTGVVTSVLVPIPKQIERFARRVRGQLRLSTTPAPQKRIALIGYDYPAGEGNLLNGAFLDVSESMAAIM
;
A
#
# COMPACT_ATOMS: atom_id res chain seq x y z
N MET A 1 14.30 -21.33 -16.90
CA MET A 1 14.41 -19.89 -16.59
C MET A 1 14.73 -19.69 -15.12
N LYS A 2 15.78 -18.93 -14.84
CA LYS A 2 16.22 -18.63 -13.47
C LYS A 2 15.80 -17.21 -13.09
N ILE A 3 15.11 -17.06 -11.94
CA ILE A 3 14.65 -15.77 -11.46
C ILE A 3 15.13 -15.55 -10.02
N THR A 4 15.85 -14.46 -9.79
CA THR A 4 16.24 -14.04 -8.46
C THR A 4 15.33 -12.91 -7.96
N PHE A 5 14.74 -13.09 -6.78
CA PHE A 5 13.96 -12.11 -6.05
C PHE A 5 14.76 -11.57 -4.88
N LEU A 6 14.91 -10.26 -4.82
CA LEU A 6 15.29 -9.55 -3.59
C LEU A 6 14.07 -8.77 -3.11
N THR A 7 13.53 -9.13 -1.96
CA THR A 7 12.26 -8.55 -1.49
C THR A 7 12.27 -8.31 0.01
N VAL A 8 11.47 -7.36 0.45
CA VAL A 8 11.12 -7.15 1.86
C VAL A 8 9.81 -7.87 2.25
N PHE A 9 9.14 -8.57 1.29
CA PHE A 9 7.79 -9.11 1.47
C PHE A 9 7.77 -10.63 1.54
N PRO A 10 7.53 -11.18 2.74
CA PRO A 10 7.43 -12.63 2.94
C PRO A 10 6.28 -13.28 2.15
N ASP A 11 5.14 -12.59 2.05
CA ASP A 11 3.96 -13.13 1.38
C ASP A 11 4.14 -13.30 -0.13
N LEU A 12 4.97 -12.44 -0.75
CA LEU A 12 5.38 -12.60 -2.14
C LEU A 12 6.06 -13.95 -2.35
N VAL A 13 7.01 -14.30 -1.47
CA VAL A 13 7.74 -15.59 -1.57
C VAL A 13 6.77 -16.77 -1.52
N LYS A 14 5.79 -16.72 -0.63
CA LYS A 14 4.76 -17.75 -0.50
C LYS A 14 3.96 -17.91 -1.81
N HIS A 15 3.35 -16.85 -2.28
CA HIS A 15 2.46 -16.90 -3.45
C HIS A 15 3.19 -17.25 -4.74
N VAL A 16 4.40 -16.70 -4.94
CA VAL A 16 5.22 -17.04 -6.12
C VAL A 16 5.67 -18.50 -6.07
N SER A 17 6.04 -19.02 -4.89
CA SER A 17 6.45 -20.42 -4.76
C SER A 17 5.29 -21.41 -4.96
N GLU A 18 4.08 -21.06 -4.49
CA GLU A 18 2.88 -21.88 -4.69
C GLU A 18 2.48 -21.90 -6.18
N ALA A 19 2.51 -20.75 -6.84
CA ALA A 19 2.25 -20.67 -8.29
C ALA A 19 3.30 -21.44 -9.10
N ALA A 20 4.58 -21.33 -8.75
CA ALA A 20 5.65 -22.06 -9.43
C ALA A 20 5.45 -23.58 -9.37
N LYS A 21 5.06 -24.12 -8.21
CA LYS A 21 4.75 -25.56 -8.06
C LYS A 21 3.59 -26.00 -8.95
N THR A 22 2.61 -25.13 -9.15
CA THR A 22 1.44 -25.43 -10.00
C THR A 22 1.81 -25.37 -11.47
N ILE A 23 2.67 -24.42 -11.86
CA ILE A 23 3.11 -24.23 -13.25
C ILE A 23 4.13 -25.29 -13.67
N ASP A 24 5.06 -25.59 -12.78
CA ASP A 24 6.23 -26.45 -13.02
C ASP A 24 6.42 -27.45 -11.87
N PRO A 25 5.57 -28.49 -11.80
CA PRO A 25 5.65 -29.50 -10.73
C PRO A 25 6.95 -30.32 -10.76
N SER A 26 7.60 -30.41 -11.91
CA SER A 26 8.86 -31.15 -12.12
C SER A 26 10.11 -30.33 -11.86
N HIS A 27 9.98 -29.02 -11.70
CA HIS A 27 11.08 -28.07 -11.56
C HIS A 27 12.04 -28.01 -12.74
N ASP A 28 11.52 -28.25 -13.95
CA ASP A 28 12.32 -28.24 -15.19
C ASP A 28 12.33 -26.88 -15.88
N LEU A 29 11.32 -26.03 -15.62
CA LEU A 29 11.12 -24.75 -16.29
C LEU A 29 11.58 -23.56 -15.46
N LEU A 30 11.44 -23.64 -14.12
CA LEU A 30 11.65 -22.53 -13.20
C LEU A 30 12.65 -22.90 -12.08
N GLU A 31 13.67 -22.06 -11.95
CA GLU A 31 14.56 -22.03 -10.78
C GLU A 31 14.42 -20.66 -10.11
N LEU A 32 13.95 -20.64 -8.86
CA LEU A 32 13.65 -19.42 -8.12
C LEU A 32 14.57 -19.26 -6.92
N HIS A 33 15.24 -18.13 -6.86
CA HIS A 33 16.05 -17.74 -5.71
C HIS A 33 15.42 -16.54 -5.01
N PHE A 34 15.30 -16.61 -3.67
CA PHE A 34 14.71 -15.55 -2.87
C PHE A 34 15.70 -15.06 -1.82
N PHE A 35 15.80 -13.74 -1.70
CA PHE A 35 16.58 -13.07 -0.66
C PHE A 35 15.67 -12.07 0.07
N ASN A 36 15.73 -12.11 1.40
CA ASN A 36 14.97 -11.20 2.26
C ASN A 36 15.87 -10.03 2.68
N SER A 37 15.54 -8.84 2.23
CA SER A 37 16.31 -7.62 2.51
C SER A 37 15.92 -6.89 3.79
N THR A 38 15.04 -7.44 4.62
CA THR A 38 14.60 -6.77 5.87
C THR A 38 15.64 -6.77 6.97
N THR A 39 16.55 -7.75 6.97
CA THR A 39 17.60 -7.89 7.97
C THR A 39 18.97 -7.55 7.39
N ARG A 40 19.90 -7.20 8.27
CA ARG A 40 21.29 -6.97 7.86
C ARG A 40 21.90 -8.27 7.32
N PRO A 41 22.45 -8.27 6.09
CA PRO A 41 23.05 -9.47 5.51
C PRO A 41 24.39 -9.85 6.13
N THR A 42 24.67 -11.14 6.11
CA THR A 42 26.03 -11.64 6.32
C THR A 42 26.85 -11.52 5.03
N PRO A 43 28.19 -11.59 5.09
CA PRO A 43 29.01 -11.61 3.88
C PRO A 43 28.67 -12.78 2.95
N GLU A 44 28.37 -13.96 3.50
CA GLU A 44 28.01 -15.16 2.75
C GLU A 44 26.68 -14.99 2.01
N GLU A 45 25.71 -14.32 2.62
CA GLU A 45 24.42 -14.00 1.98
C GLU A 45 24.60 -12.99 0.83
N LEU A 46 25.48 -12.00 0.97
CA LEU A 46 25.79 -11.06 -0.10
C LEU A 46 26.49 -11.74 -1.28
N GLU A 47 27.43 -12.66 -1.01
CA GLU A 47 28.07 -13.47 -2.05
C GLU A 47 27.06 -14.40 -2.74
N ALA A 48 26.14 -15.01 -1.99
CA ALA A 48 25.08 -15.85 -2.54
C ALA A 48 24.14 -15.05 -3.44
N LEU A 49 23.75 -13.84 -3.03
CA LEU A 49 22.95 -12.93 -3.85
C LEU A 49 23.67 -12.56 -5.15
N THR A 50 24.96 -12.18 -5.05
CA THR A 50 25.76 -11.81 -6.21
C THR A 50 25.84 -12.95 -7.22
N ARG A 51 26.11 -14.17 -6.76
CA ARG A 51 26.09 -15.36 -7.62
C ARG A 51 24.74 -15.62 -8.25
N ALA A 52 23.66 -15.54 -7.44
CA ALA A 52 22.31 -15.77 -7.93
C ALA A 52 21.90 -14.75 -8.99
N ILE A 53 22.25 -13.47 -8.84
CA ILE A 53 22.00 -12.43 -9.84
C ILE A 53 22.70 -12.77 -11.15
N HIS A 54 24.01 -13.06 -11.11
CA HIS A 54 24.78 -13.39 -12.33
C HIS A 54 24.26 -14.65 -13.05
N ASP A 55 23.72 -15.61 -12.29
CA ASP A 55 23.19 -16.87 -12.82
C ASP A 55 21.75 -16.74 -13.35
N SER A 56 21.09 -15.61 -13.11
CA SER A 56 19.67 -15.41 -13.43
C SER A 56 19.45 -14.88 -14.85
N ASP A 57 18.30 -15.26 -15.42
CA ASP A 57 17.75 -14.62 -16.62
C ASP A 57 17.05 -13.32 -16.27
N ILE A 58 16.39 -13.31 -15.10
CA ILE A 58 15.55 -12.19 -14.62
C ILE A 58 15.83 -11.93 -13.14
N VAL A 59 15.94 -10.66 -12.79
CA VAL A 59 16.05 -10.20 -11.39
C VAL A 59 14.84 -9.33 -11.07
N VAL A 60 14.12 -9.67 -10.01
CA VAL A 60 12.95 -8.93 -9.50
C VAL A 60 13.31 -8.30 -8.17
N LEU A 61 13.22 -6.99 -8.08
CA LEU A 61 13.74 -6.22 -6.96
C LEU A 61 12.64 -5.39 -6.31
N ASP A 62 12.44 -5.65 -5.05
CA ASP A 62 11.60 -4.85 -4.17
C ASP A 62 12.22 -4.80 -2.78
N ALA A 63 13.09 -3.83 -2.58
CA ALA A 63 13.88 -3.66 -1.37
C ALA A 63 13.57 -2.35 -0.63
N MET A 64 12.40 -1.76 -0.85
CA MET A 64 12.02 -0.50 -0.23
C MET A 64 11.99 -0.61 1.30
N GLY A 65 12.82 0.19 1.95
CA GLY A 65 13.02 0.11 3.40
C GLY A 65 13.82 -1.10 3.88
N GLY A 66 14.44 -1.85 2.98
CA GLY A 66 15.41 -2.91 3.29
C GLY A 66 16.74 -2.37 3.82
N ASP A 67 17.59 -3.28 4.31
CA ASP A 67 18.91 -2.89 4.80
C ASP A 67 19.78 -2.34 3.66
N PRO A 68 20.44 -1.20 3.84
CA PRO A 68 21.24 -0.54 2.80
C PRO A 68 22.36 -1.40 2.20
N GLN A 69 22.86 -2.42 2.91
CA GLN A 69 23.90 -3.29 2.40
C GLN A 69 23.41 -4.19 1.26
N TRP A 70 22.16 -4.72 1.37
CA TRP A 70 21.52 -5.43 0.27
C TRP A 70 21.37 -4.54 -0.96
N ILE A 71 20.86 -3.32 -0.76
CA ILE A 71 20.65 -2.37 -1.86
C ILE A 71 21.96 -2.05 -2.56
N ARG A 72 23.00 -1.75 -1.78
CA ARG A 72 24.32 -1.41 -2.32
C ARG A 72 24.95 -2.56 -3.10
N ALA A 73 24.96 -3.77 -2.54
CA ALA A 73 25.53 -4.95 -3.20
C ALA A 73 24.77 -5.26 -4.50
N THR A 74 23.44 -5.24 -4.46
CA THR A 74 22.62 -5.46 -5.66
C THR A 74 22.91 -4.44 -6.75
N ARG A 75 22.98 -3.15 -6.41
CA ARG A 75 23.28 -2.11 -7.41
C ARG A 75 24.60 -2.31 -8.10
N LEU A 76 25.63 -2.68 -7.34
CA LEU A 76 26.96 -2.97 -7.90
C LEU A 76 26.94 -4.19 -8.83
N THR A 77 26.26 -5.26 -8.41
CA THR A 77 26.16 -6.49 -9.23
C THR A 77 25.37 -6.25 -10.52
N LEU A 78 24.33 -5.39 -10.48
CA LEU A 78 23.53 -5.07 -11.66
C LEU A 78 24.26 -4.25 -12.73
N ASP A 79 25.41 -3.66 -12.43
CA ASP A 79 26.20 -2.93 -13.41
C ASP A 79 26.81 -3.88 -14.46
N ASP A 80 27.12 -5.12 -14.06
CA ASP A 80 27.71 -6.16 -14.93
C ASP A 80 26.67 -7.25 -15.31
N PHE A 81 25.38 -7.05 -15.01
CA PHE A 81 24.32 -8.01 -15.32
C PHE A 81 23.57 -7.61 -16.59
N ASP A 82 23.44 -8.53 -17.55
CA ASP A 82 22.82 -8.29 -18.86
C ASP A 82 21.35 -8.75 -18.95
N GLY A 83 20.85 -9.53 -17.98
CA GLY A 83 19.48 -10.04 -17.97
C GLY A 83 18.42 -8.98 -17.73
N ALA A 84 17.14 -9.39 -17.70
CA ALA A 84 16.04 -8.51 -17.39
C ALA A 84 16.05 -8.10 -15.91
N VAL A 85 15.73 -6.83 -15.63
CA VAL A 85 15.61 -6.28 -14.29
C VAL A 85 14.23 -5.66 -14.13
N LEU A 86 13.45 -6.18 -13.22
CA LEU A 86 12.14 -5.68 -12.85
C LEU A 86 12.20 -5.05 -11.46
N SER A 87 11.82 -3.81 -11.36
CA SER A 87 11.63 -3.12 -10.10
C SER A 87 10.56 -2.04 -10.26
N TRP A 88 9.76 -1.88 -9.25
CA TRP A 88 8.77 -0.81 -9.15
C TRP A 88 9.05 0.12 -7.98
N GLY A 89 10.05 -0.22 -7.15
CA GLY A 89 10.60 0.62 -6.10
C GLY A 89 11.66 1.59 -6.62
N ALA A 90 11.82 2.69 -5.92
CA ALA A 90 12.71 3.77 -6.32
C ALA A 90 14.19 3.40 -6.28
N GLU A 91 14.57 2.47 -5.41
CA GLU A 91 15.96 2.05 -5.19
C GLU A 91 16.63 1.49 -6.45
N PHE A 92 15.82 0.94 -7.37
CA PHE A 92 16.33 0.26 -8.57
C PHE A 92 15.62 0.66 -9.86
N ILE A 93 14.74 1.66 -9.82
CA ILE A 93 13.95 2.07 -11.00
C ILE A 93 14.81 2.45 -12.19
N ASP A 94 15.98 3.03 -11.95
CA ASP A 94 16.96 3.41 -12.97
C ASP A 94 17.63 2.20 -13.64
N LYS A 95 17.60 1.03 -13.01
CA LYS A 95 18.17 -0.23 -13.52
C LYS A 95 17.15 -1.07 -14.29
N VAL A 96 15.87 -0.68 -14.30
CA VAL A 96 14.80 -1.45 -14.95
C VAL A 96 15.04 -1.60 -16.43
N ARG A 97 14.93 -2.87 -16.88
CA ARG A 97 14.97 -3.27 -18.28
C ARG A 97 14.20 -4.57 -18.51
N LEU A 98 13.39 -4.59 -19.56
CA LEU A 98 12.60 -5.75 -20.00
C LEU A 98 12.48 -5.74 -21.51
N GLY A 99 13.13 -6.66 -22.18
CA GLY A 99 13.21 -6.67 -23.65
C GLY A 99 13.81 -5.38 -24.20
N SER A 100 13.07 -4.65 -25.03
CA SER A 100 13.47 -3.35 -25.59
C SER A 100 13.14 -2.16 -24.68
N PHE A 101 12.37 -2.36 -23.61
CA PHE A 101 12.02 -1.32 -22.65
C PHE A 101 13.11 -1.18 -21.59
N SER A 102 13.54 0.08 -21.33
CA SER A 102 14.29 0.44 -20.14
C SER A 102 13.90 1.83 -19.67
N MET A 103 14.06 2.11 -18.37
CA MET A 103 13.79 3.45 -17.82
C MET A 103 14.73 4.49 -18.40
N ALA A 104 15.98 4.13 -18.69
CA ALA A 104 16.93 5.02 -19.38
C ALA A 104 16.44 5.40 -20.78
N THR A 105 15.96 4.43 -21.58
CA THR A 105 15.41 4.67 -22.92
C THR A 105 14.13 5.52 -22.83
N ALA A 106 13.24 5.25 -21.87
CA ALA A 106 12.03 6.03 -21.64
C ALA A 106 12.38 7.51 -21.31
N ARG A 107 13.35 7.73 -20.42
CA ARG A 107 13.84 9.07 -20.05
C ARG A 107 14.40 9.82 -21.25
N ASN A 108 15.29 9.19 -22.02
CA ASN A 108 15.88 9.78 -23.22
C ASN A 108 14.84 10.14 -24.28
N ALA A 109 13.77 9.32 -24.43
CA ALA A 109 12.67 9.60 -25.35
C ALA A 109 11.85 10.82 -24.89
N ILE A 110 11.63 10.99 -23.59
CA ILE A 110 10.95 12.17 -23.01
C ILE A 110 11.79 13.45 -23.26
N GLU A 111 13.09 13.40 -22.96
CA GLU A 111 14.00 14.53 -23.15
C GLU A 111 14.12 14.97 -24.62
N LYS A 112 14.15 14.02 -25.56
CA LYS A 112 14.15 14.31 -27.01
C LYS A 112 12.84 14.92 -27.47
N THR A 113 11.71 14.51 -26.94
CA THR A 113 10.39 15.07 -27.29
C THR A 113 10.27 16.51 -26.80
N ASP A 114 10.85 16.83 -25.66
CA ASP A 114 10.91 18.20 -25.13
C ASP A 114 11.82 19.13 -25.95
N SER A 115 12.94 18.63 -26.49
CA SER A 115 13.87 19.40 -27.32
C SER A 115 13.34 19.64 -28.73
N HIS A 116 12.37 18.86 -29.22
CA HIS A 116 11.76 18.97 -30.55
C HIS A 116 10.37 19.62 -30.54
N ALA A 117 9.91 20.13 -29.39
CA ALA A 117 8.67 20.91 -29.28
C ALA A 117 8.80 22.34 -29.84
N ASP A 118 9.57 22.51 -30.91
CA ASP A 118 9.52 23.67 -31.76
C ASP A 118 8.25 23.58 -32.62
N MET A 119 7.19 24.27 -32.19
CA MET A 119 5.85 24.28 -32.81
C MET A 119 5.84 24.78 -34.27
N LYS A 120 7.00 25.00 -34.88
CA LYS A 120 7.14 25.50 -36.27
C LYS A 120 6.78 24.46 -37.33
N HIS A 121 6.81 23.17 -37.03
CA HIS A 121 6.60 22.09 -38.03
C HIS A 121 5.37 21.24 -37.79
N MET A 122 4.37 21.74 -37.05
CA MET A 122 3.09 21.07 -36.90
C MET A 122 2.23 21.26 -38.13
N PRO A 123 1.59 20.19 -38.70
CA PRO A 123 0.66 20.32 -39.81
C PRO A 123 -0.47 21.30 -39.53
N PRO A 124 -0.94 22.08 -40.53
CA PRO A 124 -1.96 23.13 -40.37
C PRO A 124 -3.26 22.65 -39.71
N ASP A 125 -3.69 21.48 -39.99
CA ASP A 125 -4.89 20.78 -39.51
C ASP A 125 -4.78 20.44 -38.00
N MET A 126 -3.59 20.13 -37.53
CA MET A 126 -3.34 19.91 -36.11
C MET A 126 -3.26 21.24 -35.34
N LYS A 127 -2.81 22.33 -35.98
CA LYS A 127 -2.85 23.69 -35.41
C LYS A 127 -4.27 24.19 -35.22
N SER A 128 -5.17 23.88 -36.15
CA SER A 128 -6.57 24.27 -36.08
C SER A 128 -7.37 23.50 -35.01
N MET A 129 -7.05 22.22 -34.77
CA MET A 129 -7.62 21.42 -33.67
C MET A 129 -7.14 21.86 -32.27
N LEU A 130 -5.95 22.45 -32.18
CA LEU A 130 -5.37 22.97 -30.95
C LEU A 130 -5.70 24.46 -30.68
N GLY A 131 -6.41 25.10 -31.62
CA GLY A 131 -6.64 26.53 -31.69
C GLY A 131 -7.63 27.14 -30.72
N ASN A 132 -8.14 26.41 -29.71
CA ASN A 132 -8.95 27.00 -28.64
C ASN A 132 -8.59 26.45 -27.24
N THR A 133 -7.69 27.17 -26.61
CA THR A 133 -7.54 27.47 -25.15
C THR A 133 -7.53 26.34 -24.11
N GLY A 134 -8.10 25.20 -24.33
CA GLY A 134 -8.12 24.10 -23.34
C GLY A 134 -7.02 23.03 -23.57
N ALA A 135 -6.82 22.65 -24.82
CA ALA A 135 -5.89 21.59 -25.17
C ALA A 135 -4.40 22.00 -25.04
N GLN A 136 -4.05 23.26 -25.33
CA GLN A 136 -2.69 23.79 -25.12
C GLN A 136 -2.31 23.87 -23.62
N LYS A 137 -3.26 24.21 -22.75
CA LYS A 137 -3.03 24.17 -21.31
C LYS A 137 -2.88 22.74 -20.81
N SER A 138 -3.62 21.79 -21.39
CA SER A 138 -3.55 20.36 -21.04
C SER A 138 -2.22 19.73 -21.47
N ILE A 139 -1.76 19.97 -22.72
CA ILE A 139 -0.48 19.47 -23.23
C ILE A 139 0.71 20.13 -22.52
N LYS A 140 0.67 21.43 -22.28
CA LYS A 140 1.67 22.12 -21.48
C LYS A 140 1.65 21.68 -20.02
N GLY A 141 0.47 21.36 -19.46
CA GLY A 141 0.30 20.75 -18.14
C GLY A 141 0.89 19.34 -18.08
N ILE A 142 0.67 18.53 -19.10
CA ILE A 142 1.23 17.15 -19.21
C ILE A 142 2.76 17.22 -19.39
N LEU A 143 3.28 18.10 -20.24
CA LEU A 143 4.71 18.31 -20.44
C LEU A 143 5.41 18.91 -19.19
N ASN A 144 4.81 19.88 -18.53
CA ASN A 144 5.33 20.40 -17.27
C ASN A 144 5.22 19.39 -16.11
N SER A 145 4.22 18.52 -16.14
CA SER A 145 4.12 17.41 -15.20
C SER A 145 5.18 16.34 -15.48
N ALA A 146 5.46 16.05 -16.75
CA ALA A 146 6.56 15.16 -17.14
C ALA A 146 7.93 15.74 -16.75
N LYS A 147 8.16 17.04 -16.94
CA LYS A 147 9.40 17.74 -16.49
C LYS A 147 9.57 17.75 -14.98
N LYS A 148 8.48 17.89 -14.24
CA LYS A 148 8.48 17.77 -12.76
C LYS A 148 8.63 16.34 -12.27
N MET A 149 8.28 15.36 -13.10
CA MET A 149 8.35 13.95 -12.75
C MET A 149 9.72 13.31 -12.91
N ILE A 150 10.58 13.87 -13.79
CA ILE A 150 11.96 13.36 -13.94
C ILE A 150 12.76 13.52 -12.62
N PRO A 151 12.75 14.66 -11.93
CA PRO A 151 13.26 14.77 -10.56
C PRO A 151 12.49 13.90 -9.58
N ILE A 152 11.15 13.84 -9.67
CA ILE A 152 10.28 13.06 -8.79
C ILE A 152 10.54 11.55 -8.95
N ILE A 153 10.76 11.03 -10.15
CA ILE A 153 11.16 9.63 -10.37
C ILE A 153 12.57 9.39 -9.80
N THR A 154 13.44 10.40 -9.82
CA THR A 154 14.79 10.35 -9.23
C THR A 154 14.77 10.64 -7.72
N GLU A 155 13.84 11.45 -7.23
CA GLU A 155 13.67 11.81 -5.82
C GLU A 155 12.65 10.93 -5.08
N MET A 156 11.73 10.24 -5.78
CA MET A 156 10.80 9.25 -5.20
C MET A 156 11.52 8.00 -4.65
N GLY A 157 12.84 8.00 -4.65
CA GLY A 157 13.72 7.07 -3.95
C GLY A 157 13.55 7.04 -2.44
N SER A 158 12.64 7.79 -1.87
CA SER A 158 12.38 7.82 -0.43
C SER A 158 10.92 7.68 -0.02
N SER A 159 9.97 7.49 -0.94
CA SER A 159 8.56 7.46 -0.58
C SER A 159 7.99 6.04 -0.52
N THR A 160 7.50 5.69 0.65
CA THR A 160 6.83 4.42 0.99
C THR A 160 5.36 4.36 0.53
N ASP A 161 5.00 5.06 -0.54
CA ASP A 161 3.61 5.12 -0.99
C ASP A 161 3.33 4.13 -2.12
N SER A 162 2.71 2.99 -1.77
CA SER A 162 2.22 2.02 -2.75
C SER A 162 1.21 2.64 -3.74
N GLY A 163 0.45 3.65 -3.32
CA GLY A 163 -0.45 4.42 -4.19
C GLY A 163 0.33 5.31 -5.17
N GLY A 164 1.44 5.89 -4.75
CA GLY A 164 2.34 6.68 -5.60
C GLY A 164 3.01 5.85 -6.68
N GLU A 165 3.41 4.63 -6.37
CA GLU A 165 4.02 3.71 -7.33
C GLU A 165 3.03 3.27 -8.43
N ILE A 166 1.82 2.87 -8.07
CA ILE A 166 0.77 2.54 -9.05
C ILE A 166 0.41 3.76 -9.90
N SER A 167 0.32 4.94 -9.29
CA SER A 167 0.13 6.20 -9.99
C SER A 167 1.33 6.53 -10.91
N GLY A 168 2.56 6.27 -10.46
CA GLY A 168 3.79 6.41 -11.24
C GLY A 168 3.79 5.50 -12.47
N ILE A 169 3.46 4.23 -12.30
CA ILE A 169 3.35 3.25 -13.40
C ILE A 169 2.26 3.68 -14.39
N ASN A 170 1.10 4.11 -13.93
CA ASN A 170 0.02 4.59 -14.79
C ASN A 170 0.40 5.86 -15.55
N ARG A 171 1.19 6.75 -14.94
CA ARG A 171 1.71 7.97 -15.60
C ARG A 171 2.79 7.65 -16.62
N VAL A 172 3.73 6.75 -16.31
CA VAL A 172 4.69 6.23 -17.30
C VAL A 172 3.94 5.61 -18.47
N HIS A 173 2.92 4.80 -18.21
CA HIS A 173 2.07 4.20 -19.25
C HIS A 173 1.32 5.26 -20.08
N ALA A 174 0.78 6.31 -19.47
CA ALA A 174 0.13 7.41 -20.17
C ALA A 174 1.13 8.21 -21.04
N THR A 175 2.33 8.46 -20.50
CA THR A 175 3.40 9.18 -21.23
C THR A 175 3.92 8.34 -22.41
N VAL A 176 4.18 7.06 -22.19
CA VAL A 176 4.62 6.11 -23.21
C VAL A 176 3.54 5.93 -24.29
N LYS A 177 2.26 5.96 -23.94
CA LYS A 177 1.14 5.89 -24.90
C LYS A 177 1.10 7.08 -25.87
N GLY A 178 1.60 8.25 -25.45
CA GLY A 178 1.73 9.44 -26.28
C GLY A 178 2.95 9.47 -27.20
N MET A 179 3.92 8.54 -27.02
CA MET A 179 5.13 8.49 -27.82
C MET A 179 4.94 7.64 -29.07
N ARG A 180 5.33 8.16 -30.23
CA ARG A 180 5.48 7.38 -31.49
C ARG A 180 6.80 6.60 -31.46
N THR A 181 7.01 5.75 -30.47
CA THR A 181 8.19 4.88 -30.33
C THR A 181 7.97 3.56 -31.08
N ALA A 182 9.07 2.83 -31.31
CA ALA A 182 9.02 1.55 -32.01
C ALA A 182 7.98 0.60 -31.37
N PRO A 183 7.18 -0.13 -32.18
CA PRO A 183 6.11 -1.01 -31.68
C PRO A 183 6.56 -2.00 -30.61
N LYS A 184 7.81 -2.49 -30.72
CA LYS A 184 8.41 -3.42 -29.75
C LYS A 184 8.59 -2.77 -28.37
N PHE A 185 9.14 -1.55 -28.31
CA PHE A 185 9.30 -0.81 -27.06
C PHE A 185 7.96 -0.62 -26.34
N MET A 186 6.91 -0.25 -27.10
CA MET A 186 5.56 -0.06 -26.55
C MET A 186 4.97 -1.38 -26.03
N ALA A 187 5.23 -2.50 -26.72
CA ALA A 187 4.78 -3.81 -26.27
C ALA A 187 5.46 -4.18 -24.93
N ASP A 188 6.77 -4.02 -24.85
CA ASP A 188 7.54 -4.33 -23.63
C ASP A 188 7.18 -3.39 -22.45
N ALA A 189 6.92 -2.10 -22.72
CA ALA A 189 6.44 -1.16 -21.73
C ALA A 189 5.04 -1.55 -21.18
N LYS A 190 4.14 -2.03 -22.03
CA LYS A 190 2.84 -2.56 -21.59
C LYS A 190 2.99 -3.82 -20.75
N ARG A 191 3.91 -4.71 -21.13
CA ARG A 191 4.25 -5.91 -20.37
C ARG A 191 4.76 -5.53 -18.98
N PHE A 192 5.72 -4.61 -18.90
CA PHE A 192 6.24 -4.10 -17.62
C PHE A 192 5.12 -3.54 -16.72
N SER A 193 4.21 -2.76 -17.31
CA SER A 193 3.04 -2.22 -16.56
C SER A 193 2.09 -3.33 -16.08
N ALA A 194 1.83 -4.35 -16.90
CA ALA A 194 0.97 -5.47 -16.51
C ALA A 194 1.59 -6.31 -15.39
N LEU A 195 2.89 -6.58 -15.50
CA LEU A 195 3.66 -7.28 -14.45
C LEU A 195 3.68 -6.49 -13.14
N GLY A 196 3.81 -5.15 -13.20
CA GLY A 196 3.77 -4.29 -12.02
C GLY A 196 2.43 -4.33 -11.31
N LYS A 197 1.33 -4.30 -12.04
CA LYS A 197 -0.01 -4.44 -11.46
C LYS A 197 -0.19 -5.80 -10.76
N ALA A 198 0.29 -6.88 -11.36
CA ALA A 198 0.26 -8.20 -10.74
C ALA A 198 1.16 -8.24 -9.49
N PHE A 199 2.35 -7.65 -9.56
CA PHE A 199 3.31 -7.63 -8.46
C PHE A 199 2.77 -6.95 -7.20
N HIS A 200 2.16 -5.77 -7.32
CA HIS A 200 1.63 -5.02 -6.17
C HIS A 200 0.38 -5.63 -5.53
N SER A 201 -0.30 -6.51 -6.22
CA SER A 201 -1.45 -7.25 -5.70
C SER A 201 -1.18 -8.75 -5.60
N MET A 202 0.07 -9.14 -5.42
CA MET A 202 0.57 -10.51 -5.50
C MET A 202 -0.22 -11.47 -4.61
N ARG A 203 -1.05 -12.27 -5.25
CA ARG A 203 -1.79 -13.41 -4.72
C ARG A 203 -1.68 -14.54 -5.72
N GLU A 204 -2.28 -15.67 -5.45
CA GLU A 204 -2.18 -16.85 -6.32
C GLU A 204 -2.46 -16.57 -7.81
N PRO A 205 -3.59 -15.91 -8.20
CA PRO A 205 -3.84 -15.61 -9.62
C PRO A 205 -2.83 -14.63 -10.24
N GLN A 206 -2.36 -13.67 -9.46
CA GLN A 206 -1.37 -12.69 -9.92
C GLN A 206 0.02 -13.32 -10.05
N ALA A 207 0.38 -14.21 -9.14
CA ALA A 207 1.63 -14.96 -9.19
C ALA A 207 1.65 -15.92 -10.38
N ASP A 208 0.54 -16.63 -10.63
CA ASP A 208 0.38 -17.49 -11.81
C ASP A 208 0.52 -16.68 -13.11
N PHE A 209 -0.20 -15.56 -13.23
CA PHE A 209 -0.06 -14.65 -14.37
C PHE A 209 1.39 -14.15 -14.54
N PHE A 210 2.02 -13.72 -13.45
CA PHE A 210 3.35 -13.15 -13.44
C PHE A 210 4.40 -14.14 -13.96
N LEU A 211 4.42 -15.35 -13.40
CA LEU A 211 5.39 -16.39 -13.79
C LEU A 211 5.15 -16.91 -15.21
N ARG A 212 3.88 -17.20 -15.59
CA ARG A 212 3.56 -17.64 -16.95
C ARG A 212 3.89 -16.58 -17.99
N HIS A 213 3.67 -15.31 -17.65
CA HIS A 213 4.03 -14.22 -18.55
C HIS A 213 5.55 -14.16 -18.78
N LEU A 214 6.36 -14.29 -17.72
CA LEU A 214 7.81 -14.31 -17.86
C LEU A 214 8.30 -15.56 -18.63
N LEU A 215 7.77 -16.73 -18.31
CA LEU A 215 8.11 -17.97 -19.04
C LEU A 215 7.83 -17.84 -20.54
N HIS A 216 6.63 -17.36 -20.91
CA HIS A 216 6.19 -17.26 -22.30
C HIS A 216 7.04 -16.27 -23.11
N PHE A 217 7.28 -15.06 -22.56
CA PHE A 217 7.89 -13.98 -23.34
C PHE A 217 9.40 -13.87 -23.17
N ASP A 218 9.93 -14.30 -22.04
CA ASP A 218 11.35 -14.12 -21.69
C ASP A 218 12.07 -15.45 -21.43
N GLY A 219 11.34 -16.50 -21.04
CA GLY A 219 11.89 -17.83 -20.73
C GLY A 219 12.05 -18.74 -21.95
N GLY A 220 11.64 -18.32 -23.13
CA GLY A 220 11.70 -19.16 -24.32
C GLY A 220 10.67 -20.29 -24.38
N HIS A 221 9.57 -20.19 -23.59
CA HIS A 221 8.50 -21.17 -23.50
C HIS A 221 7.18 -20.65 -24.08
N PRO A 222 7.07 -20.40 -25.41
CA PRO A 222 5.87 -19.84 -26.02
C PRO A 222 4.65 -20.78 -25.93
N GLU A 223 4.84 -22.05 -25.60
CA GLU A 223 3.78 -23.03 -25.33
C GLU A 223 3.06 -22.79 -23.99
N VAL A 224 3.68 -22.07 -23.05
CA VAL A 224 3.06 -21.71 -21.77
C VAL A 224 1.94 -20.72 -22.01
N VAL A 225 0.71 -21.13 -21.71
CA VAL A 225 -0.46 -20.28 -21.86
C VAL A 225 -0.45 -19.19 -20.78
N VAL A 226 -0.42 -17.93 -21.21
CA VAL A 226 -0.55 -16.77 -20.33
C VAL A 226 -2.04 -16.51 -20.09
N PRO A 227 -2.52 -16.56 -18.85
CA PRO A 227 -3.91 -16.23 -18.55
C PRO A 227 -4.21 -14.76 -18.85
N THR A 228 -5.48 -14.42 -18.94
CA THR A 228 -5.88 -13.01 -18.98
C THR A 228 -5.32 -12.29 -17.75
N PRO A 229 -4.74 -11.08 -17.92
CA PRO A 229 -4.28 -10.32 -16.78
C PRO A 229 -5.38 -10.26 -15.71
N PRO A 230 -5.07 -10.53 -14.43
CA PRO A 230 -6.06 -10.42 -13.38
C PRO A 230 -6.68 -9.03 -13.38
N GLU A 231 -7.99 -8.97 -13.12
CA GLU A 231 -8.71 -7.71 -13.09
C GLU A 231 -8.02 -6.73 -12.12
N ALA A 232 -7.84 -5.50 -12.56
CA ALA A 232 -7.26 -4.47 -11.70
C ALA A 232 -8.15 -4.28 -10.49
N LEU A 233 -7.55 -4.24 -9.30
CA LEU A 233 -8.28 -3.93 -8.08
C LEU A 233 -8.97 -2.58 -8.22
N ALA A 234 -10.25 -2.53 -7.86
CA ALA A 234 -10.97 -1.26 -7.80
C ALA A 234 -10.27 -0.31 -6.82
N PRO A 235 -10.25 1.01 -7.09
CA PRO A 235 -9.61 2.00 -6.22
C PRO A 235 -10.04 1.90 -4.75
N ALA A 236 -11.32 1.63 -4.51
CA ALA A 236 -11.86 1.16 -3.24
C ALA A 236 -13.03 0.21 -3.52
N SER A 237 -13.22 -0.78 -2.68
CA SER A 237 -14.33 -1.73 -2.80
C SER A 237 -14.72 -2.30 -1.43
N VAL A 238 -15.97 -2.70 -1.28
CA VAL A 238 -16.40 -3.48 -0.11
C VAL A 238 -15.96 -4.91 -0.34
N GLY A 239 -15.23 -5.49 0.59
CA GLY A 239 -14.70 -6.83 0.44
C GLY A 239 -14.58 -7.55 1.76
N ALA A 240 -15.06 -8.80 1.81
CA ALA A 240 -14.69 -9.71 2.86
C ALA A 240 -13.32 -10.31 2.50
N PRO A 241 -12.34 -10.27 3.39
CA PRO A 241 -11.00 -10.80 3.09
C PRO A 241 -10.99 -12.32 2.89
N TRP A 242 -12.10 -12.98 3.18
CA TRP A 242 -12.20 -14.44 3.00
C TRP A 242 -13.65 -14.91 2.82
N PRO A 243 -13.92 -15.74 1.79
CA PRO A 243 -13.14 -15.83 0.55
C PRO A 243 -13.07 -14.45 -0.09
N SER A 244 -12.03 -14.15 -0.86
CA SER A 244 -11.83 -12.84 -1.49
C SER A 244 -13.00 -12.47 -2.40
N ARG A 245 -14.02 -11.87 -1.83
CA ARG A 245 -15.21 -11.38 -2.54
C ARG A 245 -15.25 -9.87 -2.41
N HIS A 246 -15.25 -9.21 -3.56
CA HIS A 246 -15.33 -7.75 -3.64
C HIS A 246 -16.67 -7.34 -4.22
N PHE A 247 -17.28 -6.35 -3.59
CA PHE A 247 -18.58 -5.81 -3.99
C PHE A 247 -18.39 -4.34 -4.35
N PRO A 248 -19.00 -3.88 -5.45
CA PRO A 248 -18.89 -2.49 -5.88
C PRO A 248 -19.62 -1.51 -4.95
N THR A 249 -20.61 -1.96 -4.19
CA THR A 249 -21.45 -1.15 -3.31
C THR A 249 -21.69 -1.82 -1.96
N VAL A 250 -21.95 -1.01 -0.94
CA VAL A 250 -22.32 -1.49 0.41
C VAL A 250 -23.65 -2.21 0.38
N GLU A 251 -24.59 -1.76 -0.46
CA GLU A 251 -25.92 -2.38 -0.59
C GLU A 251 -25.81 -3.81 -1.14
N LYS A 252 -24.96 -4.04 -2.14
CA LYS A 252 -24.72 -5.38 -2.66
C LYS A 252 -24.07 -6.29 -1.63
N TYR A 253 -23.12 -5.78 -0.85
CA TYR A 253 -22.54 -6.50 0.27
C TYR A 253 -23.60 -6.84 1.34
N ARG A 254 -24.52 -5.91 1.63
CA ARG A 254 -25.62 -6.10 2.58
C ARG A 254 -26.54 -7.25 2.16
N GLN A 255 -26.89 -7.30 0.87
CA GLN A 255 -27.79 -8.33 0.32
C GLN A 255 -27.17 -9.74 0.34
N GLU A 256 -25.87 -9.82 0.04
CA GLU A 256 -25.19 -11.11 -0.11
C GLU A 256 -24.56 -11.65 1.19
N CYS A 257 -24.36 -10.81 2.20
CA CYS A 257 -23.69 -11.17 3.45
C CYS A 257 -24.57 -11.05 4.70
N ASP A 258 -25.89 -11.18 4.56
CA ASP A 258 -26.89 -11.20 5.64
C ASP A 258 -26.62 -10.15 6.74
N ALA A 259 -26.76 -8.88 6.37
CA ALA A 259 -26.53 -7.78 7.30
C ALA A 259 -27.46 -7.89 8.53
N PRO A 260 -26.93 -7.89 9.75
CA PRO A 260 -27.76 -8.03 10.94
C PRO A 260 -28.61 -6.80 11.15
N HIS A 261 -29.93 -6.98 11.23
CA HIS A 261 -30.88 -5.89 11.46
C HIS A 261 -30.64 -5.22 12.82
N GLY A 262 -30.74 -3.88 12.84
CA GLY A 262 -30.72 -3.08 14.07
C GLY A 262 -29.35 -2.94 14.74
N ARG A 263 -28.28 -3.47 14.18
CA ARG A 263 -26.94 -3.28 14.70
C ARG A 263 -26.26 -2.03 14.14
N PRO A 264 -25.44 -1.31 14.93
CA PRO A 264 -24.67 -0.19 14.41
C PRO A 264 -23.67 -0.64 13.35
N THR A 265 -23.51 0.15 12.30
CA THR A 265 -22.52 -0.10 11.26
C THR A 265 -21.15 0.40 11.70
N VAL A 266 -20.14 -0.44 11.55
CA VAL A 266 -18.71 -0.12 11.71
C VAL A 266 -18.03 -0.37 10.38
N VAL A 267 -17.37 0.64 9.82
CA VAL A 267 -16.52 0.46 8.64
C VAL A 267 -15.11 0.08 9.09
N LEU A 268 -14.55 -0.93 8.46
CA LEU A 268 -13.16 -1.36 8.64
C LEU A 268 -12.36 -1.08 7.37
N LEU A 269 -11.53 -0.03 7.38
CA LEU A 269 -10.66 0.33 6.28
C LEU A 269 -9.34 -0.44 6.37
N TYR A 270 -8.96 -1.12 5.28
CA TYR A 270 -7.70 -1.86 5.21
C TYR A 270 -7.07 -1.75 3.81
N SER A 271 -5.77 -2.10 3.70
CA SER A 271 -5.10 -2.15 2.40
C SER A 271 -5.66 -3.28 1.54
N GLY A 272 -6.12 -2.98 0.34
CA GLY A 272 -6.47 -3.97 -0.67
C GLY A 272 -5.26 -4.64 -1.31
N LEU A 273 -4.06 -4.07 -1.09
CA LEU A 273 -2.81 -4.62 -1.55
C LEU A 273 -2.26 -5.61 -0.52
N THR A 274 -1.55 -6.61 -0.99
CA THR A 274 -0.78 -7.52 -0.13
C THR A 274 0.58 -6.94 0.29
N TYR A 275 0.86 -5.79 -0.20
CA TYR A 275 2.05 -4.98 0.04
C TYR A 275 1.80 -3.91 1.13
N PRO A 276 2.64 -3.71 2.13
CA PRO A 276 3.89 -4.43 2.46
C PRO A 276 3.67 -5.76 3.21
N TYR A 277 2.46 -6.10 3.55
CA TYR A 277 2.07 -7.35 4.23
C TYR A 277 0.61 -7.68 3.93
N ASP A 278 0.27 -8.96 3.91
CA ASP A 278 -1.13 -9.38 3.83
C ASP A 278 -1.80 -9.22 5.20
N SER A 279 -2.77 -8.33 5.29
CA SER A 279 -3.53 -8.06 6.52
C SER A 279 -4.82 -8.90 6.65
N ASN A 280 -5.10 -9.80 5.71
CA ASN A 280 -6.37 -10.52 5.65
C ASN A 280 -6.72 -11.29 6.93
N ASP A 281 -5.75 -11.98 7.54
CA ASP A 281 -5.99 -12.72 8.79
C ASP A 281 -6.28 -11.79 9.97
N VAL A 282 -5.66 -10.62 9.99
CA VAL A 282 -5.89 -9.59 11.01
C VAL A 282 -7.28 -8.98 10.84
N VAL A 283 -7.66 -8.65 9.62
CA VAL A 283 -9.01 -8.13 9.27
C VAL A 283 -10.08 -9.15 9.68
N ARG A 284 -9.88 -10.43 9.35
CA ARG A 284 -10.80 -11.51 9.73
C ARG A 284 -10.94 -11.63 11.25
N ALA A 285 -9.83 -11.70 11.97
CA ALA A 285 -9.83 -11.82 13.41
C ALA A 285 -10.57 -10.66 14.08
N LEU A 286 -10.38 -9.44 13.59
CA LEU A 286 -11.07 -8.26 14.08
C LEU A 286 -12.57 -8.29 13.76
N MET A 287 -12.94 -8.65 12.54
CA MET A 287 -14.34 -8.82 12.13
C MET A 287 -15.05 -9.87 13.01
N ASP A 288 -14.42 -11.03 13.23
CA ASP A 288 -14.97 -12.11 14.06
C ASP A 288 -15.18 -11.68 15.51
N SER A 289 -14.27 -10.87 16.05
CA SER A 289 -14.39 -10.32 17.40
C SER A 289 -15.54 -9.31 17.54
N LEU A 290 -15.90 -8.61 16.45
CA LEU A 290 -16.89 -7.53 16.45
C LEU A 290 -18.29 -7.95 15.96
N ARG A 291 -18.40 -9.03 15.19
CA ARG A 291 -19.66 -9.43 14.51
C ARG A 291 -20.86 -9.65 15.42
N LYS A 292 -20.65 -9.87 16.71
CA LYS A 292 -21.74 -10.02 17.68
C LYS A 292 -22.35 -8.68 18.11
N ASP A 293 -21.61 -7.61 18.00
CA ASP A 293 -21.94 -6.29 18.57
C ASP A 293 -22.37 -5.29 17.49
N CYS A 294 -21.81 -5.40 16.29
CA CYS A 294 -22.04 -4.47 15.18
C CYS A 294 -22.02 -5.18 13.83
N TRP A 295 -22.50 -4.50 12.80
CA TRP A 295 -22.30 -4.90 11.42
C TRP A 295 -21.01 -4.28 10.91
N VAL A 296 -20.03 -5.14 10.61
CA VAL A 296 -18.74 -4.69 10.08
C VAL A 296 -18.77 -4.68 8.56
N VAL A 297 -18.50 -3.53 7.96
CA VAL A 297 -18.36 -3.33 6.52
C VAL A 297 -16.87 -3.16 6.21
N PRO A 298 -16.18 -4.19 5.73
CA PRO A 298 -14.79 -4.08 5.34
C PRO A 298 -14.69 -3.35 4.01
N ILE A 299 -13.88 -2.29 3.97
CA ILE A 299 -13.58 -1.54 2.74
C ILE A 299 -12.08 -1.62 2.48
N SER A 300 -11.73 -2.21 1.36
CA SER A 300 -10.35 -2.23 0.87
C SER A 300 -10.05 -0.97 0.08
N ILE A 301 -8.86 -0.42 0.27
CA ILE A 301 -8.35 0.75 -0.46
C ILE A 301 -7.04 0.35 -1.12
N VAL A 302 -6.91 0.68 -2.40
CA VAL A 302 -5.71 0.32 -3.20
C VAL A 302 -4.71 1.47 -3.26
N ALA A 303 -5.18 2.71 -3.16
CA ALA A 303 -4.32 3.89 -3.22
C ALA A 303 -4.81 5.00 -2.29
N ALA A 304 -3.92 5.90 -1.91
CA ALA A 304 -4.19 6.92 -0.90
C ALA A 304 -4.86 8.21 -1.43
N GLY A 305 -5.03 8.41 -2.74
CA GLY A 305 -5.52 9.67 -3.28
C GLY A 305 -6.39 9.57 -4.53
N GLY A 306 -6.86 10.70 -5.02
CA GLY A 306 -7.59 10.82 -6.29
C GLY A 306 -8.84 9.94 -6.37
N GLU A 307 -8.88 9.02 -7.33
CA GLU A 307 -10.02 8.12 -7.57
C GLU A 307 -10.36 7.25 -6.36
N SER A 308 -9.34 6.84 -5.57
CA SER A 308 -9.59 6.03 -4.36
C SER A 308 -10.28 6.82 -3.27
N LEU A 309 -9.96 8.10 -3.11
CA LEU A 309 -10.61 8.95 -2.12
C LEU A 309 -12.09 9.20 -2.50
N GLU A 310 -12.39 9.41 -3.76
CA GLU A 310 -13.77 9.59 -4.25
C GLU A 310 -14.60 8.31 -4.13
N ALA A 311 -14.02 7.16 -4.50
CA ALA A 311 -14.65 5.87 -4.31
C ALA A 311 -14.90 5.58 -2.82
N LEU A 312 -13.92 5.86 -1.95
CA LEU A 312 -14.05 5.72 -0.51
C LEU A 312 -15.17 6.62 0.05
N ARG A 313 -15.22 7.87 -0.39
CA ARG A 313 -16.28 8.82 0.00
C ARG A 313 -17.67 8.27 -0.29
N THR A 314 -17.86 7.70 -1.48
CA THR A 314 -19.12 7.08 -1.90
C THR A 314 -19.49 5.92 -0.98
N LEU A 315 -18.55 4.97 -0.77
CA LEU A 315 -18.80 3.79 0.07
C LEU A 315 -19.04 4.15 1.54
N LEU A 316 -18.33 5.13 2.09
CA LEU A 316 -18.57 5.62 3.45
C LEU A 316 -19.94 6.27 3.59
N SER A 317 -20.37 7.04 2.59
CA SER A 317 -21.71 7.66 2.58
C SER A 317 -22.82 6.61 2.54
N GLU A 318 -22.66 5.55 1.72
CA GLU A 318 -23.61 4.42 1.66
C GLU A 318 -23.63 3.61 2.98
N ALA A 319 -22.47 3.40 3.59
CA ALA A 319 -22.34 2.64 4.83
C ALA A 319 -22.95 3.39 6.03
N ALA A 320 -22.91 4.71 6.01
CA ALA A 320 -23.33 5.59 7.12
C ALA A 320 -22.81 5.10 8.49
N PRO A 321 -21.49 4.96 8.69
CA PRO A 321 -20.91 4.28 9.84
C PRO A 321 -21.14 5.08 11.12
N LYS A 322 -21.31 4.38 12.24
CA LYS A 322 -21.26 4.95 13.59
C LYS A 322 -19.85 5.01 14.14
N LEU A 323 -18.91 4.28 13.51
CA LEU A 323 -17.50 4.25 13.82
C LEU A 323 -16.73 3.77 12.59
N ILE A 324 -15.56 4.33 12.38
CA ILE A 324 -14.59 3.87 11.38
C ILE A 324 -13.40 3.26 12.14
N ILE A 325 -12.96 2.09 11.73
CA ILE A 325 -11.69 1.50 12.13
C ILE A 325 -10.77 1.62 10.94
N SER A 326 -9.67 2.36 11.04
CA SER A 326 -8.68 2.50 9.97
C SER A 326 -7.42 1.71 10.30
N MET A 327 -7.11 0.70 9.52
CA MET A 327 -5.84 -0.02 9.56
C MET A 327 -4.81 0.56 8.58
N GLN A 328 -5.10 1.72 8.00
CA GLN A 328 -4.19 2.39 7.07
C GLN A 328 -3.08 3.08 7.84
N GLY A 329 -1.82 2.83 7.46
CA GLY A 329 -0.74 3.74 7.81
C GLY A 329 -0.90 5.08 7.09
N PHE A 330 -0.20 6.11 7.50
CA PHE A 330 -0.34 7.47 7.00
C PHE A 330 -1.73 8.09 7.25
N ARG A 331 -1.95 9.24 6.65
CA ARG A 331 -3.26 9.90 6.66
C ARG A 331 -4.19 9.27 5.61
N ILE A 332 -5.48 9.27 5.88
CA ILE A 332 -6.48 8.87 4.88
C ILE A 332 -6.44 9.90 3.74
N GLY A 333 -6.24 9.43 2.51
CA GLY A 333 -6.06 10.30 1.34
C GLY A 333 -4.69 10.96 1.23
N GLY A 334 -3.75 10.57 2.08
CA GLY A 334 -2.37 11.02 2.07
C GLY A 334 -1.38 9.87 2.00
N GLY A 335 -0.14 10.19 1.71
CA GLY A 335 1.00 9.28 1.70
C GLY A 335 2.25 9.99 2.20
N PRO A 336 3.45 9.37 2.07
CA PRO A 336 4.71 9.95 2.54
C PRO A 336 5.01 11.34 1.96
N MET A 337 4.57 11.57 0.74
CA MET A 337 4.77 12.84 0.02
C MET A 337 3.60 13.81 0.17
N GLY A 338 2.72 13.59 1.14
CA GLY A 338 1.48 14.33 1.29
C GLY A 338 0.33 13.68 0.54
N GLY A 339 -0.67 14.45 0.15
CA GLY A 339 -1.88 13.99 -0.52
C GLY A 339 -2.91 15.11 -0.55
N ASP A 340 -4.13 14.79 -0.93
CA ASP A 340 -5.24 15.73 -0.88
C ASP A 340 -5.86 15.77 0.52
N VAL A 341 -5.13 16.42 1.43
CA VAL A 341 -5.50 16.54 2.85
C VAL A 341 -6.81 17.31 3.03
N ASP A 342 -7.06 18.31 2.21
CA ASP A 342 -8.25 19.15 2.31
C ASP A 342 -9.49 18.36 1.91
N SER A 343 -9.44 17.63 0.80
CA SER A 343 -10.54 16.75 0.35
C SER A 343 -10.79 15.61 1.33
N SER A 344 -9.75 14.98 1.88
CA SER A 344 -9.92 13.91 2.88
C SER A 344 -10.50 14.45 4.19
N THR A 345 -10.05 15.61 4.67
CA THR A 345 -10.61 16.26 5.85
C THR A 345 -12.07 16.64 5.64
N ALA A 346 -12.43 17.19 4.48
CA ALA A 346 -13.83 17.53 4.15
C ALA A 346 -14.69 16.27 4.11
N MET A 347 -14.21 15.18 3.52
CA MET A 347 -14.88 13.89 3.50
C MET A 347 -15.12 13.37 4.93
N LEU A 348 -14.09 13.28 5.77
CA LEU A 348 -14.20 12.78 7.14
C LEU A 348 -15.18 13.63 7.97
N LYS A 349 -15.13 14.95 7.83
CA LYS A 349 -16.11 15.85 8.47
C LYS A 349 -17.54 15.59 8.00
N SER A 350 -17.75 15.31 6.72
CA SER A 350 -19.09 15.02 6.19
C SER A 350 -19.66 13.70 6.69
N ILE A 351 -18.81 12.70 6.90
CA ILE A 351 -19.21 11.40 7.49
C ILE A 351 -19.51 11.54 8.98
N ASN A 352 -18.78 12.40 9.69
CA ASN A 352 -18.97 12.71 11.11
C ASN A 352 -19.02 11.46 12.01
N ALA A 353 -18.12 10.52 11.80
CA ALA A 353 -17.95 9.32 12.60
C ALA A 353 -16.57 9.33 13.26
N PRO A 354 -16.44 8.90 14.54
CA PRO A 354 -15.15 8.75 15.17
C PRO A 354 -14.32 7.70 14.45
N ILE A 355 -12.99 7.90 14.43
CA ILE A 355 -12.05 6.99 13.79
C ILE A 355 -11.18 6.37 14.86
N MET A 356 -11.12 5.05 14.90
CA MET A 356 -10.19 4.29 15.73
C MET A 356 -9.11 3.65 14.86
N HIS A 357 -7.86 3.72 15.31
CA HIS A 357 -6.71 3.22 14.56
C HIS A 357 -5.96 2.16 15.37
N PRO A 358 -6.09 0.86 15.02
CA PRO A 358 -5.24 -0.17 15.60
C PRO A 358 -3.84 -0.12 14.97
N LEU A 359 -2.82 -0.39 15.76
CA LEU A 359 -1.44 -0.45 15.27
C LEU A 359 -1.12 -1.82 14.68
N ILE A 360 -0.36 -1.81 13.60
CA ILE A 360 0.22 -2.98 12.97
C ILE A 360 1.75 -2.92 13.18
N LEU A 361 2.29 -3.88 13.94
CA LEU A 361 3.72 -3.98 14.20
C LEU A 361 4.41 -4.70 13.04
N SER A 362 4.64 -3.98 11.94
CA SER A 362 5.18 -4.56 10.71
C SER A 362 6.67 -4.90 10.77
N ARG A 363 7.37 -4.49 11.82
CA ARG A 363 8.82 -4.70 12.01
C ARG A 363 9.19 -5.41 13.31
N TYR A 364 8.21 -5.78 14.11
CA TYR A 364 8.41 -6.40 15.42
C TYR A 364 7.62 -7.69 15.52
N THR A 365 8.20 -8.68 16.18
CA THR A 365 7.43 -9.79 16.75
C THR A 365 6.71 -9.31 18.03
N GLU A 366 5.67 -10.01 18.46
CA GLU A 366 5.00 -9.69 19.71
C GLU A 366 5.98 -9.70 20.90
N LYS A 367 6.94 -10.62 20.89
CA LYS A 367 7.98 -10.72 21.91
C LYS A 367 8.88 -9.49 21.92
N GLN A 368 9.43 -9.12 20.76
CA GLN A 368 10.31 -7.96 20.64
C GLN A 368 9.60 -6.67 21.09
N TRP A 369 8.32 -6.51 20.73
CA TRP A 369 7.53 -5.36 21.13
C TRP A 369 7.33 -5.33 22.65
N ASN A 370 6.97 -6.46 23.28
CA ASN A 370 6.76 -6.56 24.74
C ASN A 370 8.04 -6.30 25.53
N GLU A 371 9.20 -6.65 25.01
CA GLU A 371 10.51 -6.45 25.64
C GLU A 371 11.10 -5.06 25.34
N SER A 372 10.56 -4.33 24.36
CA SER A 372 11.06 -3.01 23.97
C SER A 372 10.78 -1.96 25.07
N ARG A 373 11.81 -1.26 25.48
CA ARG A 373 11.69 -0.11 26.38
C ARG A 373 11.32 1.19 25.68
N HIS A 374 11.42 1.22 24.35
CA HIS A 374 11.22 2.41 23.53
C HIS A 374 9.90 2.39 22.75
N GLY A 375 9.15 1.28 22.83
CA GLY A 375 7.93 1.09 22.01
C GLY A 375 8.24 0.98 20.52
N LEU A 376 7.55 1.75 19.69
CA LEU A 376 7.73 1.77 18.24
C LEU A 376 9.04 2.47 17.83
N GLY A 377 9.64 2.02 16.75
CA GLY A 377 10.72 2.74 16.09
C GLY A 377 10.23 4.08 15.50
N GLN A 378 11.14 5.03 15.34
CA GLN A 378 10.81 6.39 14.92
C GLN A 378 9.99 6.45 13.61
N SER A 379 10.40 5.72 12.57
CA SER A 379 9.68 5.70 11.30
C SER A 379 8.29 5.08 11.42
N GLU A 380 8.17 4.00 12.18
CA GLU A 380 6.90 3.30 12.39
C GLU A 380 5.95 4.15 13.25
N ALA A 381 6.46 4.81 14.30
CA ALA A 381 5.68 5.75 15.09
C ALA A 381 5.17 6.92 14.24
N MET A 382 5.97 7.45 13.34
CA MET A 382 5.53 8.51 12.42
C MET A 382 4.39 8.03 11.52
N VAL A 383 4.56 6.87 10.87
CA VAL A 383 3.62 6.37 9.86
C VAL A 383 2.34 5.81 10.48
N MET A 384 2.47 5.08 11.59
CA MET A 384 1.36 4.32 12.18
C MET A 384 0.71 5.02 13.38
N LEU A 385 1.28 6.11 13.89
CA LEU A 385 0.75 6.83 15.04
C LEU A 385 0.55 8.31 14.74
N MET A 386 1.62 9.05 14.49
CA MET A 386 1.54 10.52 14.38
C MET A 386 0.70 10.98 13.18
N LEU A 387 0.88 10.38 12.01
CA LEU A 387 0.14 10.78 10.81
C LEU A 387 -1.35 10.40 10.89
N PRO A 388 -1.76 9.20 11.34
CA PRO A 388 -3.17 8.91 11.59
C PRO A 388 -3.82 9.80 12.66
N GLU A 389 -3.11 10.19 13.72
CA GLU A 389 -3.62 11.14 14.72
C GLU A 389 -4.03 12.49 14.11
N MET A 390 -3.35 12.94 13.06
CA MET A 390 -3.72 14.17 12.34
C MET A 390 -5.10 14.09 11.66
N ASP A 391 -5.63 12.90 11.42
CA ASP A 391 -6.99 12.67 10.94
C ASP A 391 -7.99 12.46 12.08
N GLY A 392 -7.56 12.65 13.34
CA GLY A 392 -8.38 12.45 14.52
C GLY A 392 -8.54 10.99 14.94
N CYS A 393 -7.62 10.13 14.52
CA CYS A 393 -7.61 8.73 14.93
C CYS A 393 -7.32 8.58 16.42
N LEU A 394 -7.95 7.60 17.05
CA LEU A 394 -7.89 7.34 18.49
C LEU A 394 -7.61 5.85 18.77
N ALA A 395 -7.14 5.56 19.99
CA ALA A 395 -7.07 4.20 20.56
C ALA A 395 -6.06 3.27 19.89
N GLU A 396 -4.85 3.74 19.72
CA GLU A 396 -3.70 3.04 19.13
C GLU A 396 -3.29 1.84 20.00
N ILE A 397 -3.89 0.68 19.71
CA ILE A 397 -3.57 -0.60 20.34
C ILE A 397 -2.94 -1.50 19.27
N PRO A 398 -1.75 -2.06 19.50
CA PRO A 398 -1.17 -3.02 18.58
C PRO A 398 -2.01 -4.29 18.54
N ILE A 399 -2.55 -4.63 17.37
CA ILE A 399 -3.42 -5.80 17.19
C ILE A 399 -2.79 -6.92 16.36
N ALA A 400 -1.66 -6.64 15.72
CA ALA A 400 -0.93 -7.59 14.90
C ALA A 400 0.57 -7.34 14.98
N ALA A 401 1.33 -8.42 14.79
CA ALA A 401 2.79 -8.40 14.78
C ALA A 401 3.32 -9.42 13.78
N MET A 402 4.60 -9.32 13.43
CA MET A 402 5.28 -10.33 12.62
C MET A 402 5.52 -11.60 13.44
N THR A 403 5.48 -12.77 12.79
CA THR A 403 5.97 -14.01 13.39
C THR A 403 7.47 -13.95 13.60
N GLU A 404 8.00 -14.83 14.47
CA GLU A 404 9.44 -15.10 14.45
C GLU A 404 9.83 -15.59 13.05
N PRO A 405 11.01 -15.18 12.57
CA PRO A 405 11.51 -15.64 11.28
C PRO A 405 11.60 -17.16 11.23
N ALA A 406 10.97 -17.77 10.24
CA ALA A 406 10.98 -19.21 10.04
C ALA A 406 11.43 -19.55 8.62
N GLN A 407 12.23 -20.61 8.49
CA GLN A 407 12.65 -21.08 7.18
C GLN A 407 11.49 -21.75 6.45
N ASN A 408 11.18 -21.24 5.27
CA ASN A 408 10.21 -21.89 4.39
C ASN A 408 10.81 -23.20 3.88
N THR A 409 10.16 -24.31 4.17
CA THR A 409 10.66 -25.66 3.84
C THR A 409 10.79 -25.92 2.33
N THR A 410 10.11 -25.12 1.52
CA THR A 410 10.09 -25.29 0.06
C THR A 410 11.16 -24.44 -0.63
N THR A 411 11.32 -23.21 -0.16
CA THR A 411 12.23 -22.24 -0.82
C THR A 411 13.53 -22.05 -0.07
N GLY A 412 13.64 -22.56 1.16
CA GLY A 412 14.80 -22.33 2.04
C GLY A 412 14.91 -20.90 2.60
N VAL A 413 14.02 -20.00 2.17
CA VAL A 413 14.06 -18.58 2.57
C VAL A 413 13.49 -18.40 3.97
N VAL A 414 14.16 -17.58 4.77
CA VAL A 414 13.70 -17.17 6.09
C VAL A 414 12.71 -16.03 5.93
N THR A 415 11.47 -16.26 6.33
CA THR A 415 10.39 -15.28 6.22
C THR A 415 9.62 -15.12 7.52
N SER A 416 9.00 -13.97 7.70
CA SER A 416 8.03 -13.69 8.75
C SER A 416 6.70 -13.29 8.09
N VAL A 417 5.58 -13.61 8.70
CA VAL A 417 4.25 -13.21 8.23
C VAL A 417 3.54 -12.40 9.29
N LEU A 418 2.61 -11.54 8.87
CA LEU A 418 1.80 -10.76 9.78
C LEU A 418 0.70 -11.65 10.38
N VAL A 419 0.61 -11.68 11.71
CA VAL A 419 -0.40 -12.45 12.44
C VAL A 419 -1.14 -11.58 13.45
N PRO A 420 -2.44 -11.84 13.69
CA PRO A 420 -3.17 -11.16 14.74
C PRO A 420 -2.64 -11.54 16.13
N ILE A 421 -2.69 -10.59 17.07
CA ILE A 421 -2.43 -10.80 18.49
C ILE A 421 -3.79 -10.95 19.19
N PRO A 422 -4.26 -12.18 19.50
CA PRO A 422 -5.65 -12.41 19.90
C PRO A 422 -6.08 -11.61 21.14
N LYS A 423 -5.22 -11.51 22.14
CA LYS A 423 -5.46 -10.73 23.37
C LYS A 423 -5.63 -9.24 23.09
N GLN A 424 -4.88 -8.71 22.15
CA GLN A 424 -4.93 -7.30 21.78
C GLN A 424 -6.12 -7.02 20.83
N ILE A 425 -6.47 -7.94 19.96
CA ILE A 425 -7.72 -7.88 19.16
C ILE A 425 -8.91 -7.72 20.11
N GLU A 426 -9.02 -8.57 21.15
CA GLU A 426 -10.14 -8.49 22.10
C GLU A 426 -10.09 -7.20 22.94
N ARG A 427 -8.90 -6.73 23.30
CA ARG A 427 -8.72 -5.43 23.99
C ARG A 427 -9.19 -4.28 23.13
N PHE A 428 -8.84 -4.27 21.85
CA PHE A 428 -9.26 -3.27 20.88
C PHE A 428 -10.78 -3.33 20.65
N ALA A 429 -11.32 -4.53 20.46
CA ALA A 429 -12.76 -4.74 20.28
C ALA A 429 -13.58 -4.23 21.49
N ARG A 430 -13.09 -4.40 22.73
CA ARG A 430 -13.72 -3.79 23.92
C ARG A 430 -13.76 -2.27 23.84
N ARG A 431 -12.71 -1.64 23.34
CA ARG A 431 -12.69 -0.18 23.12
C ARG A 431 -13.69 0.23 22.05
N VAL A 432 -13.76 -0.52 20.94
CA VAL A 432 -14.77 -0.28 19.88
C VAL A 432 -16.19 -0.36 20.46
N ARG A 433 -16.51 -1.39 21.27
CA ARG A 433 -17.82 -1.52 21.94
C ARG A 433 -18.11 -0.32 22.87
N GLY A 434 -17.10 0.13 23.61
CA GLY A 434 -17.20 1.30 24.47
C GLY A 434 -17.53 2.56 23.68
N GLN A 435 -16.85 2.79 22.59
CA GLN A 435 -17.06 3.94 21.71
C GLN A 435 -18.43 3.89 21.02
N LEU A 436 -18.86 2.72 20.54
CA LEU A 436 -20.19 2.52 19.98
C LEU A 436 -21.28 2.82 21.00
N ARG A 437 -21.16 2.30 22.22
CA ARG A 437 -22.09 2.59 23.31
C ARG A 437 -22.15 4.09 23.60
N LEU A 438 -21.00 4.77 23.65
CA LEU A 438 -20.94 6.20 23.89
C LEU A 438 -21.66 6.99 22.75
N SER A 439 -21.44 6.62 21.50
CA SER A 439 -22.05 7.31 20.35
C SER A 439 -23.54 7.01 20.15
N THR A 440 -24.03 5.85 20.61
CA THR A 440 -25.44 5.45 20.49
C THR A 440 -26.29 5.77 21.70
N THR A 441 -25.69 6.06 22.88
CA THR A 441 -26.41 6.45 24.08
C THR A 441 -26.95 7.88 23.93
N PRO A 442 -28.26 8.11 24.13
CA PRO A 442 -28.83 9.46 24.13
C PRO A 442 -28.16 10.37 25.16
N ALA A 443 -27.99 11.65 24.84
CA ALA A 443 -27.31 12.62 25.70
C ALA A 443 -27.83 12.64 27.15
N PRO A 444 -29.15 12.60 27.43
CA PRO A 444 -29.68 12.59 28.79
C PRO A 444 -29.34 11.33 29.63
N GLN A 445 -28.92 10.26 28.93
CA GLN A 445 -28.56 8.99 29.59
C GLN A 445 -27.03 8.85 29.79
N LYS A 446 -26.25 9.78 29.25
CA LYS A 446 -24.79 9.79 29.45
C LYS A 446 -24.44 10.20 30.85
N ARG A 447 -23.50 9.49 31.45
CA ARG A 447 -22.90 9.86 32.73
C ARG A 447 -21.57 10.53 32.47
N ILE A 448 -21.41 11.76 32.90
CA ILE A 448 -20.22 12.58 32.71
C ILE A 448 -19.54 12.74 34.07
N ALA A 449 -18.23 12.52 34.13
CA ALA A 449 -17.39 12.85 35.28
C ALA A 449 -16.51 14.04 34.90
N LEU A 450 -16.61 15.12 35.64
CA LEU A 450 -15.68 16.24 35.57
C LEU A 450 -14.61 16.03 36.64
N ILE A 451 -13.36 15.93 36.25
CA ILE A 451 -12.23 15.71 37.13
C ILE A 451 -11.40 16.99 37.19
N GLY A 452 -11.39 17.63 38.33
CA GLY A 452 -10.55 18.79 38.60
C GLY A 452 -9.13 18.37 38.96
N TYR A 453 -8.16 19.15 38.52
CA TYR A 453 -6.74 18.94 38.80
C TYR A 453 -6.32 19.78 40.01
N ASP A 454 -5.56 19.17 40.93
CA ASP A 454 -5.02 19.83 42.12
C ASP A 454 -3.52 19.52 42.23
N TYR A 455 -2.70 20.39 41.63
CA TYR A 455 -1.25 20.26 41.71
C TYR A 455 -0.55 21.63 41.59
N PRO A 456 0.46 21.90 42.42
CA PRO A 456 0.82 21.15 43.61
C PRO A 456 -0.32 21.19 44.65
N ALA A 457 -0.46 20.11 45.44
CA ALA A 457 -1.55 19.98 46.42
C ALA A 457 -1.65 21.18 47.35
N GLY A 458 -2.87 21.69 47.56
CA GLY A 458 -3.14 22.84 48.43
C GLY A 458 -4.38 23.62 47.98
N GLU A 459 -5.10 24.21 48.94
CA GLU A 459 -6.36 24.92 48.67
C GLU A 459 -6.24 26.00 47.59
N GLY A 460 -5.11 26.71 47.55
CA GLY A 460 -4.87 27.76 46.55
C GLY A 460 -4.63 27.24 45.13
N ASN A 461 -4.43 25.93 44.95
CA ASN A 461 -4.17 25.30 43.65
C ASN A 461 -5.32 24.41 43.16
N LEU A 462 -6.38 24.30 43.97
CA LEU A 462 -7.55 23.51 43.61
C LEU A 462 -8.16 24.03 42.32
N LEU A 463 -8.31 23.15 41.33
CA LEU A 463 -8.84 23.47 40.01
C LEU A 463 -8.01 24.54 39.28
N ASN A 464 -6.72 24.67 39.58
CA ASN A 464 -5.87 25.66 38.93
C ASN A 464 -5.46 25.19 37.55
N GLY A 465 -5.68 26.01 36.53
CA GLY A 465 -5.22 25.82 35.16
C GLY A 465 -4.58 27.13 34.66
N ALA A 466 -3.31 27.09 34.29
CA ALA A 466 -2.61 28.27 33.79
C ALA A 466 -3.41 28.91 32.61
N PHE A 467 -3.75 30.19 32.79
CA PHE A 467 -4.52 30.98 31.81
C PHE A 467 -5.96 30.47 31.54
N LEU A 468 -6.49 29.57 32.35
CA LEU A 468 -7.84 29.03 32.22
C LEU A 468 -8.67 29.39 33.45
N ASP A 469 -9.81 30.03 33.25
CA ASP A 469 -10.84 30.15 34.32
C ASP A 469 -11.59 28.80 34.37
N VAL A 470 -11.17 27.97 35.35
CA VAL A 470 -11.71 26.63 35.51
C VAL A 470 -13.14 26.65 36.00
N SER A 471 -13.50 27.63 36.84
CA SER A 471 -14.87 27.78 37.40
C SER A 471 -15.85 28.13 36.28
N GLU A 472 -15.53 29.12 35.48
CA GLU A 472 -16.34 29.50 34.30
C GLU A 472 -16.41 28.38 33.28
N SER A 473 -15.27 27.68 33.04
CA SER A 473 -15.23 26.53 32.13
C SER A 473 -16.13 25.38 32.59
N MET A 474 -16.13 25.07 33.89
CA MET A 474 -17.02 24.06 34.48
C MET A 474 -18.48 24.48 34.38
N ALA A 475 -18.80 25.75 34.69
CA ALA A 475 -20.15 26.28 34.57
C ALA A 475 -20.67 26.22 33.09
N ALA A 476 -19.80 26.51 32.13
CA ALA A 476 -20.14 26.42 30.71
C ALA A 476 -20.35 24.98 30.20
N ILE A 477 -19.71 24.00 30.83
CA ILE A 477 -19.87 22.58 30.48
C ILE A 477 -21.15 22.00 31.09
N MET A 478 -21.52 22.39 32.34
CA MET A 478 -22.71 21.93 33.07
C MET A 478 -23.98 22.58 32.53
#